data_e4d66a3e46141b226dd6be8a34e9f4d6
#
_entry.id   e4d66a3e46141b226dd6be8a34e9f4d6
#
_cell.length_a   1.000
_cell.length_b   1.000
_cell.length_c   1.000
_cell.angle_alpha   90.00
_cell.angle_beta   90.00
_cell.angle_gamma   90.00
#
_symmetry.space_group_name_H-M   'P 1'
#
loop_
_entity.id
_entity.type
_entity.pdbx_description
1 polymer ?
#
loop_
_entity_poly.entity_id
_entity_poly.type
_entity_poly.pdbx_seq_one_letter_code
_entity_poly.pdbx_strand_id
1 'polypeptide(L)'
;MIEIREVSKVFQDRKAVQGISLTIHKGNIFGLLGSNGAGKTTLLKTVAGIYLPDAGSVIIDGKPVFENPDTKGRIVFMPDFPYFFPQASIMQMADFYRSVYPRWSGERFKELGGLFSLDPKRKLNRLSKGMRQQAAFWLALSCMPDVLIMDEPLDGLDPVMRRLIKNVLFQEVAERGLTAVISSHNLREIEDLCDHVGIMHEGALLIDKELDELKSDTHKVQVAFRDERHEGALSGKLQILHRERRGSVCLYIVKGDRERIADAFRVYNPYVLDLLPLTLEEIFIYEMEGAGYDIAPILL
;
A
#
# COMPACT_ATOMS: atom_id res chain seq x y z
N MET A 1 -6.97 -5.59 14.75
CA MET A 1 -7.27 -6.37 13.53
C MET A 1 -8.42 -5.69 12.80
N ILE A 2 -8.28 -5.48 11.50
CA ILE A 2 -9.32 -4.89 10.64
C ILE A 2 -9.85 -6.02 9.75
N GLU A 3 -11.16 -6.26 9.77
CA GLU A 3 -11.82 -7.26 8.96
C GLU A 3 -12.79 -6.56 8.01
N ILE A 4 -12.58 -6.75 6.72
CA ILE A 4 -13.44 -6.29 5.64
C ILE A 4 -14.13 -7.54 5.09
N ARG A 5 -15.47 -7.60 5.16
CA ARG A 5 -16.25 -8.79 4.80
C ARG A 5 -17.25 -8.44 3.70
N GLU A 6 -17.00 -8.93 2.48
CA GLU A 6 -17.87 -8.79 1.30
C GLU A 6 -18.32 -7.33 1.03
N VAL A 7 -17.39 -6.37 1.28
CA VAL A 7 -17.71 -4.95 1.18
C VAL A 7 -17.91 -4.54 -0.26
N SER A 8 -19.07 -3.93 -0.53
CA SER A 8 -19.39 -3.31 -1.82
C SER A 8 -19.82 -1.86 -1.62
N LYS A 9 -19.44 -0.99 -2.56
CA LYS A 9 -19.86 0.41 -2.60
C LYS A 9 -20.15 0.86 -4.01
N VAL A 10 -21.33 1.42 -4.20
CA VAL A 10 -21.84 1.89 -5.51
C VAL A 10 -22.10 3.39 -5.40
N PHE A 11 -21.73 4.15 -6.40
CA PHE A 11 -22.12 5.55 -6.57
C PHE A 11 -22.86 5.69 -7.91
N GLN A 12 -24.13 6.05 -7.84
CA GLN A 12 -25.00 6.04 -9.01
C GLN A 12 -24.96 4.65 -9.68
N ASP A 13 -24.46 4.54 -10.91
CA ASP A 13 -24.35 3.28 -11.66
C ASP A 13 -22.94 2.66 -11.62
N ARG A 14 -21.98 3.32 -10.94
CA ARG A 14 -20.60 2.85 -10.88
C ARG A 14 -20.32 2.06 -9.60
N LYS A 15 -19.97 0.80 -9.76
CA LYS A 15 -19.46 -0.04 -8.67
C LYS A 15 -18.01 0.35 -8.34
N ALA A 16 -17.82 1.14 -7.30
CA ALA A 16 -16.49 1.61 -6.89
C ALA A 16 -15.72 0.58 -6.06
N VAL A 17 -16.42 -0.30 -5.34
CA VAL A 17 -15.88 -1.44 -4.59
C VAL A 17 -16.83 -2.62 -4.78
N GLN A 18 -16.29 -3.82 -5.04
CA GLN A 18 -17.06 -4.99 -5.48
C GLN A 18 -16.71 -6.22 -4.63
N GLY A 19 -17.47 -6.47 -3.55
CA GLY A 19 -17.39 -7.71 -2.75
C GLY A 19 -16.02 -7.98 -2.14
N ILE A 20 -15.30 -6.93 -1.69
CA ILE A 20 -13.95 -7.09 -1.15
C ILE A 20 -14.01 -7.73 0.23
N SER A 21 -13.25 -8.82 0.38
CA SER A 21 -12.97 -9.46 1.66
C SER A 21 -11.46 -9.46 1.90
N LEU A 22 -11.04 -8.93 3.07
CA LEU A 22 -9.63 -8.71 3.38
C LEU A 22 -9.46 -8.61 4.91
N THR A 23 -8.35 -9.13 5.42
CA THR A 23 -7.99 -9.01 6.84
C THR A 23 -6.64 -8.33 7.00
N ILE A 24 -6.58 -7.25 7.80
CA ILE A 24 -5.34 -6.56 8.13
C ILE A 24 -5.01 -6.85 9.59
N HIS A 25 -3.86 -7.45 9.82
CA HIS A 25 -3.42 -7.82 11.16
C HIS A 25 -2.99 -6.59 11.97
N LYS A 26 -3.17 -6.68 13.28
CA LYS A 26 -2.74 -5.61 14.20
C LYS A 26 -1.21 -5.47 14.16
N GLY A 27 -0.72 -4.23 14.13
CA GLY A 27 0.71 -3.93 14.12
C GLY A 27 1.38 -4.13 12.76
N ASN A 28 0.61 -4.28 11.67
CA ASN A 28 1.13 -4.37 10.31
C ASN A 28 0.95 -3.05 9.58
N ILE A 29 1.80 -2.83 8.58
CA ILE A 29 1.63 -1.79 7.57
C ILE A 29 1.10 -2.45 6.29
N PHE A 30 -0.15 -2.16 5.97
CA PHE A 30 -0.82 -2.69 4.79
C PHE A 30 -0.81 -1.68 3.64
N GLY A 31 -0.30 -2.11 2.48
CA GLY A 31 -0.27 -1.32 1.25
C GLY A 31 -1.43 -1.65 0.33
N LEU A 32 -2.25 -0.66 -0.02
CA LEU A 32 -3.33 -0.78 -0.99
C LEU A 32 -2.91 -0.15 -2.32
N LEU A 33 -2.60 -0.99 -3.29
CA LEU A 33 -2.12 -0.60 -4.61
C LEU A 33 -3.24 -0.61 -5.65
N GLY A 34 -3.05 0.14 -6.72
CA GLY A 34 -3.92 0.15 -7.88
C GLY A 34 -3.86 1.47 -8.64
N SER A 35 -4.30 1.46 -9.90
CA SER A 35 -4.37 2.65 -10.74
C SER A 35 -5.36 3.70 -10.18
N ASN A 36 -5.29 4.90 -10.73
CA ASN A 36 -6.26 5.94 -10.42
C ASN A 36 -7.67 5.47 -10.85
N GLY A 37 -8.63 5.61 -9.94
CA GLY A 37 -10.00 5.13 -10.16
C GLY A 37 -10.24 3.66 -9.85
N ALA A 38 -9.24 2.89 -9.38
CA ALA A 38 -9.39 1.49 -8.98
C ALA A 38 -10.32 1.27 -7.76
N GLY A 39 -10.68 2.33 -7.03
CA GLY A 39 -11.56 2.24 -5.86
C GLY A 39 -10.86 2.37 -4.51
N LYS A 40 -9.52 2.56 -4.47
CA LYS A 40 -8.71 2.66 -3.24
C LYS A 40 -9.28 3.64 -2.22
N THR A 41 -9.42 4.91 -2.59
CA THR A 41 -9.98 5.97 -1.72
C THR A 41 -11.36 5.60 -1.19
N THR A 42 -12.20 4.98 -2.03
CA THR A 42 -13.54 4.55 -1.62
C THR A 42 -13.48 3.46 -0.57
N LEU A 43 -12.63 2.45 -0.76
CA LEU A 43 -12.41 1.39 0.21
C LEU A 43 -11.86 1.96 1.52
N LEU A 44 -10.82 2.80 1.47
CA LEU A 44 -10.22 3.43 2.66
C LEU A 44 -11.24 4.26 3.46
N LYS A 45 -12.09 5.05 2.77
CA LYS A 45 -13.15 5.82 3.43
C LYS A 45 -14.24 4.93 4.02
N THR A 46 -14.50 3.78 3.42
CA THR A 46 -15.43 2.78 3.98
C THR A 46 -14.82 2.12 5.22
N VAL A 47 -13.53 1.76 5.19
CA VAL A 47 -12.81 1.22 6.35
C VAL A 47 -12.73 2.23 7.49
N ALA A 48 -12.57 3.52 7.19
CA ALA A 48 -12.61 4.59 8.18
C ALA A 48 -14.02 4.88 8.73
N GLY A 49 -15.08 4.22 8.22
CA GLY A 49 -16.47 4.46 8.58
C GLY A 49 -16.99 5.83 8.13
N ILE A 50 -16.37 6.45 7.12
CA ILE A 50 -16.82 7.69 6.48
C ILE A 50 -17.98 7.36 5.52
N TYR A 51 -17.82 6.25 4.77
CA TYR A 51 -18.87 5.73 3.90
C TYR A 51 -19.52 4.49 4.52
N LEU A 52 -20.84 4.42 4.50
CA LEU A 52 -21.58 3.20 4.75
C LEU A 52 -21.42 2.28 3.52
N PRO A 53 -20.99 1.03 3.68
CA PRO A 53 -21.02 0.07 2.57
C PRO A 53 -22.47 -0.23 2.16
N ASP A 54 -22.70 -0.49 0.86
CA ASP A 54 -24.03 -0.88 0.36
C ASP A 54 -24.26 -2.38 0.58
N ALA A 55 -23.20 -3.16 0.72
CA ALA A 55 -23.22 -4.56 1.16
C ALA A 55 -21.96 -4.88 1.95
N GLY A 56 -22.03 -5.90 2.79
CA GLY A 56 -20.92 -6.32 3.62
C GLY A 56 -20.74 -5.49 4.88
N SER A 57 -19.60 -5.64 5.55
CA SER A 57 -19.30 -4.94 6.80
C SER A 57 -17.82 -4.71 7.02
N VAL A 58 -17.48 -3.68 7.81
CA VAL A 58 -16.12 -3.43 8.31
C VAL A 58 -16.13 -3.51 9.83
N ILE A 59 -15.23 -4.35 10.36
CA ILE A 59 -15.10 -4.63 11.78
C ILE A 59 -13.65 -4.34 12.20
N ILE A 60 -13.47 -3.60 13.29
CA ILE A 60 -12.15 -3.34 13.88
C ILE A 60 -12.17 -3.83 15.33
N ASP A 61 -11.25 -4.74 15.66
CA ASP A 61 -11.14 -5.39 16.97
C ASP A 61 -12.50 -5.96 17.46
N GLY A 62 -13.23 -6.62 16.54
CA GLY A 62 -14.52 -7.24 16.83
C GLY A 62 -15.73 -6.28 16.92
N LYS A 63 -15.52 -4.97 16.65
CA LYS A 63 -16.59 -3.96 16.71
C LYS A 63 -16.84 -3.34 15.32
N PRO A 64 -18.09 -3.08 14.94
CA PRO A 64 -18.39 -2.37 13.70
C PRO A 64 -17.82 -0.95 13.76
N VAL A 65 -17.41 -0.42 12.60
CA VAL A 65 -16.84 0.93 12.50
C VAL A 65 -17.93 1.97 12.28
N PHE A 66 -18.89 1.67 11.39
CA PHE A 66 -19.93 2.64 11.05
C PHE A 66 -20.83 2.95 12.25
N GLU A 67 -21.10 4.24 12.47
CA GLU A 67 -21.88 4.77 13.61
C GLU A 67 -21.42 4.30 15.01
N ASN A 68 -20.13 4.00 15.15
CA ASN A 68 -19.53 3.61 16.43
C ASN A 68 -18.46 4.64 16.85
N PRO A 69 -18.82 5.62 17.70
CA PRO A 69 -17.89 6.66 18.13
C PRO A 69 -16.66 6.13 18.86
N ASP A 70 -16.80 5.07 19.67
CA ASP A 70 -15.68 4.47 20.42
C ASP A 70 -14.65 3.87 19.46
N THR A 71 -15.10 3.16 18.42
CA THR A 71 -14.21 2.62 17.39
C THR A 71 -13.60 3.75 16.57
N LYS A 72 -14.40 4.74 16.14
CA LYS A 72 -13.93 5.89 15.36
C LYS A 72 -12.92 6.77 16.12
N GLY A 73 -13.06 6.91 17.43
CA GLY A 73 -12.10 7.64 18.26
C GLY A 73 -10.69 7.03 18.31
N ARG A 74 -10.54 5.79 17.82
CA ARG A 74 -9.27 5.06 17.71
C ARG A 74 -8.68 5.06 16.30
N ILE A 75 -9.39 5.63 15.32
CA ILE A 75 -9.02 5.66 13.91
C ILE A 75 -8.71 7.10 13.51
N VAL A 76 -7.64 7.31 12.78
CA VAL A 76 -7.40 8.57 12.08
C VAL A 76 -7.34 8.30 10.59
N PHE A 77 -8.09 9.06 9.81
CA PHE A 77 -8.06 9.04 8.36
C PHE A 77 -7.34 10.28 7.82
N MET A 78 -6.30 10.07 7.05
CA MET A 78 -5.57 11.11 6.31
C MET A 78 -5.93 11.02 4.83
N PRO A 79 -6.67 11.97 4.27
CA PRO A 79 -6.92 12.02 2.83
C PRO A 79 -5.68 12.51 2.06
N ASP A 80 -5.62 12.23 0.74
CA ASP A 80 -4.59 12.75 -0.18
C ASP A 80 -4.45 14.29 -0.08
N PHE A 81 -5.58 14.98 -0.01
CA PHE A 81 -5.62 16.44 0.23
C PHE A 81 -6.14 16.73 1.64
N PRO A 82 -5.23 16.95 2.63
CA PRO A 82 -5.66 17.27 3.98
C PRO A 82 -6.47 18.56 4.03
N TYR A 83 -7.67 18.48 4.57
CA TYR A 83 -8.51 19.64 4.81
C TYR A 83 -8.23 20.24 6.19
N PHE A 84 -7.98 21.53 6.21
CA PHE A 84 -7.82 22.30 7.45
C PHE A 84 -8.78 23.49 7.45
N PHE A 85 -9.18 23.95 8.62
CA PHE A 85 -10.04 25.12 8.72
C PHE A 85 -9.40 26.33 8.07
N PRO A 86 -10.17 27.17 7.38
CA PRO A 86 -9.66 28.40 6.79
C PRO A 86 -8.92 29.25 7.83
N GLN A 87 -7.75 29.75 7.47
CA GLN A 87 -6.91 30.59 8.33
C GLN A 87 -6.41 29.93 9.63
N ALA A 88 -6.65 28.64 9.85
CA ALA A 88 -6.13 27.96 11.04
C ALA A 88 -4.59 27.80 10.98
N SER A 89 -3.96 27.88 12.13
CA SER A 89 -2.59 27.44 12.34
C SER A 89 -2.55 25.95 12.74
N ILE A 90 -1.35 25.35 12.72
CA ILE A 90 -1.16 23.99 13.20
C ILE A 90 -1.62 23.87 14.65
N MET A 91 -1.29 24.85 15.50
CA MET A 91 -1.72 24.89 16.90
C MET A 91 -3.26 24.91 17.06
N GLN A 92 -3.94 25.72 16.27
CA GLN A 92 -5.40 25.80 16.31
C GLN A 92 -6.05 24.49 15.84
N MET A 93 -5.46 23.82 14.85
CA MET A 93 -5.90 22.47 14.47
C MET A 93 -5.60 21.44 15.56
N ALA A 94 -4.46 21.54 16.24
CA ALA A 94 -4.13 20.68 17.38
C ALA A 94 -5.16 20.82 18.52
N ASP A 95 -5.60 22.04 18.82
CA ASP A 95 -6.66 22.27 19.82
C ASP A 95 -7.99 21.64 19.42
N PHE A 96 -8.33 21.70 18.13
CA PHE A 96 -9.52 21.01 17.59
C PHE A 96 -9.38 19.49 17.69
N TYR A 97 -8.25 18.91 17.24
CA TYR A 97 -8.02 17.47 17.32
C TYR A 97 -8.05 16.96 18.76
N ARG A 98 -7.47 17.74 19.70
CA ARG A 98 -7.53 17.44 21.14
C ARG A 98 -8.96 17.38 21.68
N SER A 99 -9.87 18.18 21.14
CA SER A 99 -11.29 18.16 21.57
C SER A 99 -12.08 16.98 21.01
N VAL A 100 -11.62 16.39 19.88
CA VAL A 100 -12.33 15.32 19.16
C VAL A 100 -11.75 13.94 19.50
N TYR A 101 -10.42 13.82 19.59
CA TYR A 101 -9.74 12.55 19.81
C TYR A 101 -9.44 12.32 21.29
N PRO A 102 -10.07 11.32 21.93
CA PRO A 102 -9.95 11.14 23.40
C PRO A 102 -8.53 10.73 23.84
N ARG A 103 -7.70 10.22 22.91
CA ARG A 103 -6.32 9.77 23.18
C ARG A 103 -5.26 10.78 22.75
N TRP A 104 -5.63 12.01 22.44
CA TRP A 104 -4.69 13.06 22.06
C TRP A 104 -3.55 13.21 23.09
N SER A 105 -2.30 13.18 22.61
CA SER A 105 -1.10 13.39 23.42
C SER A 105 -0.42 14.73 23.09
N GLY A 106 -0.45 15.65 24.07
CA GLY A 106 0.29 16.91 23.97
C GLY A 106 1.82 16.73 24.03
N GLU A 107 2.28 15.65 24.66
CA GLU A 107 3.70 15.29 24.71
C GLU A 107 4.17 14.81 23.31
N ARG A 108 3.42 13.88 22.72
CA ARG A 108 3.71 13.41 21.35
C ARG A 108 3.64 14.55 20.33
N PHE A 109 2.70 15.48 20.51
CA PHE A 109 2.62 16.67 19.67
C PHE A 109 3.89 17.53 19.74
N LYS A 110 4.47 17.73 20.91
CA LYS A 110 5.72 18.48 21.08
C LYS A 110 6.91 17.74 20.47
N GLU A 111 7.01 16.44 20.70
CA GLU A 111 8.07 15.60 20.17
C GLU A 111 8.09 15.60 18.63
N LEU A 112 6.96 15.32 18.01
CA LEU A 112 6.79 15.36 16.55
C LEU A 112 7.05 16.75 15.96
N GLY A 113 6.72 17.81 16.71
CA GLY A 113 7.03 19.18 16.31
C GLY A 113 8.52 19.43 16.13
N GLY A 114 9.35 18.82 16.97
CA GLY A 114 10.81 18.85 16.83
C GLY A 114 11.31 18.13 15.58
N LEU A 115 10.66 17.01 15.22
CA LEU A 115 11.03 16.21 14.05
C LEU A 115 10.62 16.90 12.73
N PHE A 116 9.40 17.41 12.63
CA PHE A 116 8.89 18.06 11.41
C PHE A 116 9.43 19.49 11.20
N SER A 117 9.95 20.12 12.25
CA SER A 117 10.55 21.48 12.18
C SER A 117 9.64 22.54 11.56
N LEU A 118 8.33 22.42 11.76
CA LEU A 118 7.33 23.39 11.32
C LEU A 118 6.96 24.33 12.48
N ASP A 119 6.84 25.63 12.19
CA ASP A 119 6.31 26.59 13.18
C ASP A 119 4.81 26.30 13.44
N PRO A 120 4.42 25.89 14.67
CA PRO A 120 3.02 25.56 14.98
C PRO A 120 2.08 26.75 14.90
N LYS A 121 2.58 27.99 14.93
CA LYS A 121 1.80 29.23 14.76
C LYS A 121 1.56 29.61 13.30
N ARG A 122 2.31 29.00 12.38
CA ARG A 122 2.18 29.28 10.95
C ARG A 122 0.81 28.85 10.42
N LYS A 123 0.21 29.69 9.60
CA LYS A 123 -1.08 29.40 8.96
C LYS A 123 -0.94 28.29 7.92
N LEU A 124 -1.80 27.28 8.00
CA LEU A 124 -1.77 26.08 7.14
C LEU A 124 -1.97 26.39 5.66
N ASN A 125 -2.75 27.40 5.33
CA ASN A 125 -2.95 27.85 3.95
C ASN A 125 -1.71 28.50 3.30
N ARG A 126 -0.69 28.86 4.10
CA ARG A 126 0.60 29.39 3.63
C ARG A 126 1.68 28.31 3.50
N LEU A 127 1.36 27.06 3.79
CA LEU A 127 2.25 25.93 3.64
C LEU A 127 2.21 25.37 2.22
N SER A 128 3.35 24.89 1.71
CA SER A 128 3.39 24.09 0.47
C SER A 128 2.59 22.77 0.63
N LYS A 129 2.33 22.05 -0.49
CA LYS A 129 1.65 20.73 -0.45
C LYS A 129 2.37 19.80 0.52
N GLY A 130 3.69 19.63 0.38
CA GLY A 130 4.48 18.74 1.25
C GLY A 130 4.48 19.18 2.72
N MET A 131 4.57 20.48 3.02
CA MET A 131 4.47 20.96 4.40
C MET A 131 3.07 20.76 5.00
N ARG A 132 2.01 20.84 4.20
CA ARG A 132 0.65 20.49 4.66
C ARG A 132 0.54 19.02 5.00
N GLN A 133 1.15 18.17 4.19
CA GLN A 133 1.20 16.73 4.45
C GLN A 133 1.95 16.44 5.75
N GLN A 134 3.11 17.09 5.98
CA GLN A 134 3.85 16.97 7.25
C GLN A 134 2.98 17.41 8.44
N ALA A 135 2.26 18.53 8.32
CA ALA A 135 1.36 19.00 9.36
C ALA A 135 0.20 18.00 9.63
N ALA A 136 -0.32 17.35 8.58
CA ALA A 136 -1.33 16.32 8.71
C ALA A 136 -0.80 15.09 9.46
N PHE A 137 0.41 14.60 9.13
CA PHE A 137 1.07 13.53 9.88
C PHE A 137 1.29 13.91 11.35
N TRP A 138 1.81 15.12 11.59
CA TRP A 138 2.03 15.61 12.95
C TRP A 138 0.75 15.57 13.79
N LEU A 139 -0.34 16.11 13.25
CA LEU A 139 -1.65 16.10 13.93
C LEU A 139 -2.20 14.69 14.10
N ALA A 140 -2.16 13.87 13.05
CA ALA A 140 -2.70 12.51 13.04
C ALA A 140 -2.03 11.60 14.08
N LEU A 141 -0.69 11.59 14.11
CA LEU A 141 0.06 10.77 15.07
C LEU A 141 -0.06 11.27 16.51
N SER A 142 -0.30 12.58 16.71
CA SER A 142 -0.56 13.14 18.04
C SER A 142 -1.90 12.69 18.62
N CYS A 143 -2.84 12.21 17.80
CA CYS A 143 -4.08 11.58 18.26
C CYS A 143 -3.88 10.21 18.89
N MET A 144 -2.67 9.65 18.83
CA MET A 144 -2.33 8.31 19.33
C MET A 144 -3.31 7.22 18.83
N PRO A 145 -3.54 7.14 17.50
CA PRO A 145 -4.50 6.18 16.95
C PRO A 145 -4.02 4.74 17.11
N ASP A 146 -4.96 3.78 17.16
CA ASP A 146 -4.65 2.36 17.00
C ASP A 146 -4.63 1.97 15.51
N VAL A 147 -5.40 2.69 14.68
CA VAL A 147 -5.46 2.51 13.24
C VAL A 147 -5.27 3.85 12.55
N LEU A 148 -4.27 3.92 11.68
CA LEU A 148 -3.99 5.07 10.83
C LEU A 148 -4.24 4.69 9.36
N ILE A 149 -5.21 5.32 8.74
CA ILE A 149 -5.60 5.09 7.36
C ILE A 149 -5.17 6.29 6.53
N MET A 150 -4.39 6.09 5.49
CA MET A 150 -3.75 7.15 4.73
C MET A 150 -3.95 6.95 3.22
N ASP A 151 -4.47 7.97 2.57
CA ASP A 151 -4.68 7.99 1.12
C ASP A 151 -3.57 8.80 0.45
N GLU A 152 -2.72 8.14 -0.34
CA GLU A 152 -1.55 8.72 -1.05
C GLU A 152 -0.64 9.60 -0.13
N PRO A 153 -0.25 9.15 1.07
CA PRO A 153 0.32 10.02 2.10
C PRO A 153 1.72 10.55 1.79
N LEU A 154 2.46 9.90 0.89
CA LEU A 154 3.83 10.27 0.54
C LEU A 154 3.92 11.14 -0.71
N ASP A 155 2.78 11.41 -1.39
CA ASP A 155 2.76 12.21 -2.59
C ASP A 155 3.11 13.68 -2.30
N GLY A 156 3.98 14.27 -3.15
CA GLY A 156 4.43 15.64 -3.00
C GLY A 156 5.46 15.90 -1.90
N LEU A 157 5.95 14.85 -1.23
CA LEU A 157 7.04 14.95 -0.27
C LEU A 157 8.40 14.77 -0.95
N ASP A 158 9.41 15.51 -0.48
CA ASP A 158 10.79 15.28 -0.87
C ASP A 158 11.35 13.96 -0.28
N PRO A 159 12.45 13.41 -0.82
CA PRO A 159 13.01 12.13 -0.37
C PRO A 159 13.41 12.09 1.11
N VAL A 160 13.87 13.22 1.67
CA VAL A 160 14.30 13.30 3.08
C VAL A 160 13.08 13.16 3.98
N MET A 161 12.01 13.89 3.64
CA MET A 161 10.78 13.86 4.42
C MET A 161 10.05 12.51 4.29
N ARG A 162 10.05 11.89 3.11
CA ARG A 162 9.53 10.52 2.94
C ARG A 162 10.23 9.54 3.88
N ARG A 163 11.57 9.60 3.95
CA ARG A 163 12.35 8.74 4.85
C ARG A 163 12.04 9.01 6.31
N LEU A 164 11.88 10.27 6.71
CA LEU A 164 11.50 10.62 8.07
C LEU A 164 10.15 10.01 8.45
N ILE A 165 9.13 10.18 7.61
CA ILE A 165 7.79 9.65 7.85
C ILE A 165 7.80 8.12 7.91
N LYS A 166 8.52 7.44 7.01
CA LYS A 166 8.69 5.98 7.07
C LYS A 166 9.27 5.54 8.42
N ASN A 167 10.35 6.18 8.88
CA ASN A 167 10.97 5.85 10.16
C ASN A 167 10.02 6.07 11.34
N VAL A 168 9.26 7.18 11.34
CA VAL A 168 8.26 7.46 12.38
C VAL A 168 7.15 6.41 12.36
N LEU A 169 6.65 6.00 11.19
CA LEU A 169 5.63 4.94 11.08
C LEU A 169 6.16 3.60 11.59
N PHE A 170 7.38 3.20 11.24
CA PHE A 170 8.00 1.98 11.76
C PHE A 170 8.14 2.01 13.28
N GLN A 171 8.55 3.15 13.84
CA GLN A 171 8.63 3.31 15.29
C GLN A 171 7.24 3.18 15.95
N GLU A 172 6.22 3.83 15.43
CA GLU A 172 4.85 3.74 15.95
C GLU A 172 4.29 2.31 15.90
N VAL A 173 4.59 1.57 14.82
CA VAL A 173 4.20 0.17 14.68
C VAL A 173 4.95 -0.69 15.70
N ALA A 174 6.28 -0.55 15.80
CA ALA A 174 7.11 -1.37 16.69
C ALA A 174 6.82 -1.11 18.17
N GLU A 175 6.67 0.15 18.58
CA GLU A 175 6.55 0.53 20.00
C GLU A 175 5.10 0.44 20.51
N ARG A 176 4.11 0.78 19.68
CA ARG A 176 2.71 0.87 20.10
C ARG A 176 1.77 -0.14 19.46
N GLY A 177 2.25 -0.90 18.48
CA GLY A 177 1.40 -1.79 17.69
C GLY A 177 0.38 -1.03 16.83
N LEU A 178 0.74 0.16 16.33
CA LEU A 178 -0.07 0.90 15.37
C LEU A 178 -0.34 0.00 14.16
N THR A 179 -1.56 -0.03 13.67
CA THR A 179 -1.91 -0.64 12.38
C THR A 179 -2.04 0.48 11.36
N ALA A 180 -1.25 0.44 10.30
CA ALA A 180 -1.28 1.44 9.23
C ALA A 180 -1.85 0.85 7.94
N VAL A 181 -2.73 1.60 7.28
CA VAL A 181 -3.28 1.26 5.95
C VAL A 181 -2.94 2.40 5.02
N ILE A 182 -2.23 2.11 3.94
CA ILE A 182 -1.67 3.13 3.05
C ILE A 182 -2.09 2.83 1.62
N SER A 183 -2.75 3.75 0.94
CA SER A 183 -2.88 3.65 -0.51
C SER A 183 -1.69 4.31 -1.21
N SER A 184 -1.27 3.73 -2.30
CA SER A 184 -0.34 4.37 -3.23
C SER A 184 -0.56 3.84 -4.66
N HIS A 185 -0.22 4.67 -5.63
CA HIS A 185 -0.03 4.26 -7.03
C HIS A 185 1.46 4.01 -7.34
N ASN A 186 2.36 4.30 -6.39
CA ASN A 186 3.80 4.09 -6.50
C ASN A 186 4.23 2.81 -5.76
N LEU A 187 4.50 1.76 -6.52
CA LEU A 187 4.85 0.44 -5.98
C LEU A 187 6.13 0.46 -5.16
N ARG A 188 7.12 1.30 -5.53
CA ARG A 188 8.39 1.41 -4.78
C ARG A 188 8.19 1.94 -3.36
N GLU A 189 7.24 2.86 -3.18
CA GLU A 189 6.94 3.40 -1.84
C GLU A 189 6.38 2.32 -0.92
N ILE A 190 5.51 1.46 -1.47
CA ILE A 190 4.89 0.35 -0.76
C ILE A 190 5.90 -0.76 -0.49
N GLU A 191 6.75 -1.07 -1.46
CA GLU A 191 7.80 -2.10 -1.33
C GLU A 191 8.75 -1.86 -0.14
N ASP A 192 9.05 -0.60 0.14
CA ASP A 192 9.94 -0.21 1.22
C ASP A 192 9.24 -0.03 2.58
N LEU A 193 7.91 -0.07 2.64
CA LEU A 193 7.17 0.34 3.83
C LEU A 193 6.22 -0.71 4.36
N CYS A 194 5.66 -1.55 3.49
CA CYS A 194 4.55 -2.43 3.85
C CYS A 194 4.98 -3.88 4.07
N ASP A 195 4.30 -4.56 4.99
CA ASP A 195 4.48 -5.99 5.25
C ASP A 195 3.57 -6.82 4.35
N HIS A 196 2.39 -6.27 4.02
CA HIS A 196 1.33 -6.92 3.28
C HIS A 196 0.76 -5.98 2.21
N VAL A 197 0.41 -6.51 1.06
CA VAL A 197 -0.11 -5.72 -0.05
C VAL A 197 -1.42 -6.28 -0.60
N GLY A 198 -2.34 -5.37 -0.87
CA GLY A 198 -3.56 -5.62 -1.63
C GLY A 198 -3.52 -4.85 -2.95
N ILE A 199 -3.82 -5.50 -4.06
CA ILE A 199 -3.86 -4.86 -5.37
C ILE A 199 -5.29 -4.78 -5.86
N MET A 200 -5.76 -3.55 -6.11
CA MET A 200 -7.10 -3.29 -6.61
C MET A 200 -7.10 -2.89 -8.09
N HIS A 201 -8.07 -3.41 -8.82
CA HIS A 201 -8.38 -3.01 -10.17
C HIS A 201 -9.90 -2.98 -10.37
N GLU A 202 -10.44 -1.89 -10.94
CA GLU A 202 -11.88 -1.71 -11.25
C GLU A 202 -12.82 -2.07 -10.08
N GLY A 203 -12.43 -1.73 -8.86
CA GLY A 203 -13.22 -1.99 -7.66
C GLY A 203 -13.08 -3.38 -7.06
N ALA A 204 -12.37 -4.30 -7.69
CA ALA A 204 -12.08 -5.64 -7.18
C ALA A 204 -10.69 -5.73 -6.57
N LEU A 205 -10.51 -6.62 -5.59
CA LEU A 205 -9.21 -6.99 -5.04
C LEU A 205 -8.68 -8.19 -5.84
N LEU A 206 -7.54 -8.01 -6.51
CA LEU A 206 -6.93 -9.05 -7.35
C LEU A 206 -5.87 -9.85 -6.62
N ILE A 207 -5.11 -9.19 -5.76
CA ILE A 207 -4.03 -9.80 -4.97
C ILE A 207 -4.19 -9.34 -3.53
N ASP A 208 -3.99 -10.27 -2.61
CA ASP A 208 -3.94 -10.08 -1.16
C ASP A 208 -2.88 -11.03 -0.60
N LYS A 209 -1.65 -10.52 -0.37
CA LYS A 209 -0.50 -11.34 0.01
C LYS A 209 0.49 -10.59 0.88
N GLU A 210 1.24 -11.32 1.68
CA GLU A 210 2.46 -10.81 2.32
C GLU A 210 3.51 -10.47 1.25
N LEU A 211 4.22 -9.36 1.44
CA LEU A 211 5.17 -8.86 0.46
C LEU A 211 6.33 -9.84 0.24
N ASP A 212 6.81 -10.48 1.30
CA ASP A 212 7.87 -11.47 1.22
C ASP A 212 7.42 -12.74 0.48
N GLU A 213 6.19 -13.19 0.69
CA GLU A 213 5.61 -14.31 -0.07
C GLU A 213 5.52 -13.96 -1.55
N LEU A 214 5.02 -12.76 -1.86
CA LEU A 214 4.88 -12.30 -3.24
C LEU A 214 6.25 -12.26 -3.97
N LYS A 215 7.30 -11.81 -3.27
CA LYS A 215 8.67 -11.74 -3.81
C LYS A 215 9.35 -13.11 -3.91
N SER A 216 9.01 -14.05 -3.03
CA SER A 216 9.63 -15.39 -3.02
C SER A 216 9.02 -16.36 -4.02
N ASP A 217 7.81 -16.10 -4.49
CA ASP A 217 7.04 -16.99 -5.38
C ASP A 217 7.30 -16.72 -6.88
N THR A 218 7.95 -15.60 -7.23
CA THR A 218 8.18 -15.22 -8.62
C THR A 218 9.64 -14.83 -8.87
N HIS A 219 10.25 -15.41 -9.91
CA HIS A 219 11.67 -15.25 -10.20
C HIS A 219 11.91 -14.79 -11.65
N LYS A 220 12.89 -13.91 -11.80
CA LYS A 220 13.42 -13.45 -13.09
C LYS A 220 14.64 -14.28 -13.45
N VAL A 221 14.53 -15.09 -14.48
CA VAL A 221 15.61 -15.96 -14.95
C VAL A 221 16.20 -15.40 -16.22
N GLN A 222 17.49 -15.08 -16.20
CA GLN A 222 18.26 -14.75 -17.38
C GLN A 222 19.08 -15.97 -17.79
N VAL A 223 18.90 -16.43 -19.02
CA VAL A 223 19.56 -17.64 -19.51
C VAL A 223 20.06 -17.46 -20.93
N ALA A 224 21.31 -17.91 -21.20
CA ALA A 224 21.83 -18.05 -22.54
C ALA A 224 22.06 -19.54 -22.82
N PHE A 225 21.23 -20.14 -23.65
CA PHE A 225 21.35 -21.55 -24.01
C PHE A 225 22.52 -21.79 -24.99
N ARG A 226 23.13 -22.97 -24.92
CA ARG A 226 24.11 -23.43 -25.89
C ARG A 226 23.48 -23.81 -27.23
N ASP A 227 22.23 -24.26 -27.18
CA ASP A 227 21.42 -24.62 -28.33
C ASP A 227 20.05 -23.91 -28.22
N GLU A 228 19.73 -23.08 -29.20
CA GLU A 228 18.49 -22.29 -29.25
C GLU A 228 17.21 -23.17 -29.24
N ARG A 229 17.32 -24.45 -29.63
CA ARG A 229 16.18 -25.39 -29.58
C ARG A 229 15.69 -25.64 -28.17
N HIS A 230 16.50 -25.40 -27.14
CA HIS A 230 16.11 -25.56 -25.75
C HIS A 230 15.22 -24.44 -25.22
N GLU A 231 15.11 -23.32 -25.94
CA GLU A 231 14.28 -22.19 -25.52
C GLU A 231 12.81 -22.54 -25.34
N GLY A 232 12.27 -23.48 -26.15
CA GLY A 232 10.88 -23.94 -26.05
C GLY A 232 10.65 -25.13 -25.12
N ALA A 233 11.73 -25.81 -24.68
CA ALA A 233 11.65 -27.08 -23.98
C ALA A 233 11.13 -27.00 -22.53
N LEU A 234 11.03 -25.79 -21.98
CA LEU A 234 10.55 -25.50 -20.62
C LEU A 234 9.05 -25.29 -20.54
N SER A 235 8.38 -25.10 -21.69
CA SER A 235 6.93 -24.96 -21.75
C SER A 235 6.26 -26.24 -21.25
N GLY A 236 5.41 -26.12 -20.21
CA GLY A 236 4.73 -27.24 -19.55
C GLY A 236 5.46 -27.86 -18.35
N LYS A 237 6.74 -27.51 -18.09
CA LYS A 237 7.47 -27.96 -16.89
C LYS A 237 7.46 -26.92 -15.76
N LEU A 238 7.39 -25.65 -16.13
CA LEU A 238 7.38 -24.50 -15.24
C LEU A 238 6.19 -23.60 -15.55
N GLN A 239 5.70 -22.90 -14.55
CA GLN A 239 4.70 -21.86 -14.73
C GLN A 239 5.41 -20.57 -15.18
N ILE A 240 5.55 -20.41 -16.51
CA ILE A 240 6.17 -19.24 -17.13
C ILE A 240 5.08 -18.19 -17.31
N LEU A 241 5.24 -17.04 -16.64
CA LEU A 241 4.35 -15.88 -16.76
C LEU A 241 4.69 -15.03 -17.97
N HIS A 242 6.00 -14.83 -18.22
CA HIS A 242 6.48 -14.02 -19.34
C HIS A 242 7.75 -14.60 -19.91
N ARG A 243 7.96 -14.37 -21.23
CA ARG A 243 9.20 -14.72 -21.94
C ARG A 243 9.56 -13.64 -22.94
N GLU A 244 10.81 -13.19 -22.87
CA GLU A 244 11.37 -12.21 -23.81
C GLU A 244 12.76 -12.67 -24.26
N ARG A 245 13.11 -12.40 -25.52
CA ARG A 245 14.47 -12.64 -26.04
C ARG A 245 15.18 -11.32 -26.30
N ARG A 246 16.37 -11.16 -25.74
CA ARG A 246 17.26 -10.01 -25.96
C ARG A 246 18.60 -10.50 -26.51
N GLY A 247 18.74 -10.54 -27.82
CA GLY A 247 19.92 -11.10 -28.47
C GLY A 247 20.09 -12.60 -28.19
N SER A 248 21.20 -13.00 -27.57
CA SER A 248 21.52 -14.39 -27.19
C SER A 248 20.97 -14.76 -25.79
N VAL A 249 20.43 -13.81 -25.03
CA VAL A 249 19.88 -14.04 -23.70
C VAL A 249 18.36 -14.08 -23.74
N CYS A 250 17.80 -15.12 -23.15
CA CYS A 250 16.35 -15.21 -22.90
C CYS A 250 16.07 -14.80 -21.47
N LEU A 251 15.05 -13.98 -21.30
CA LEU A 251 14.47 -13.60 -20.03
C LEU A 251 13.19 -14.38 -19.82
N TYR A 252 13.05 -15.04 -18.68
CA TYR A 252 11.83 -15.72 -18.25
C TYR A 252 11.39 -15.16 -16.91
N ILE A 253 10.10 -14.94 -16.74
CA ILE A 253 9.47 -14.72 -15.45
C ILE A 253 8.74 -16.01 -15.10
N VAL A 254 9.13 -16.62 -14.00
CA VAL A 254 8.71 -17.97 -13.63
C VAL A 254 8.18 -17.96 -12.21
N LYS A 255 7.02 -18.58 -12.00
CA LYS A 255 6.41 -18.75 -10.67
C LYS A 255 6.77 -20.10 -10.08
N GLY A 256 7.10 -20.13 -8.79
CA GLY A 256 7.38 -21.32 -8.02
C GLY A 256 8.71 -21.28 -7.27
N ASP A 257 9.08 -22.41 -6.68
CA ASP A 257 10.29 -22.56 -5.88
C ASP A 257 11.58 -22.30 -6.68
N ARG A 258 12.49 -21.50 -6.09
CA ARG A 258 13.73 -21.03 -6.70
C ARG A 258 14.66 -22.16 -7.14
N GLU A 259 14.84 -23.19 -6.28
CA GLU A 259 15.77 -24.29 -6.57
C GLU A 259 15.22 -25.19 -7.68
N ARG A 260 13.93 -25.50 -7.64
CA ARG A 260 13.24 -26.24 -8.68
C ARG A 260 13.31 -25.55 -10.03
N ILE A 261 13.15 -24.22 -10.04
CA ILE A 261 13.31 -23.41 -11.25
C ILE A 261 14.75 -23.50 -11.76
N ALA A 262 15.75 -23.25 -10.91
CA ALA A 262 17.15 -23.31 -11.28
C ALA A 262 17.53 -24.67 -11.87
N ASP A 263 17.11 -25.76 -11.25
CA ASP A 263 17.40 -27.12 -11.69
C ASP A 263 16.76 -27.43 -13.05
N ALA A 264 15.55 -26.96 -13.29
CA ALA A 264 14.88 -27.13 -14.58
C ALA A 264 15.66 -26.49 -15.75
N PHE A 265 16.35 -25.37 -15.51
CA PHE A 265 17.22 -24.72 -16.50
C PHE A 265 18.59 -25.36 -16.58
N ARG A 266 19.20 -25.80 -15.47
CA ARG A 266 20.52 -26.47 -15.41
C ARG A 266 20.63 -27.72 -16.28
N VAL A 267 19.53 -28.48 -16.42
CA VAL A 267 19.47 -29.67 -17.28
C VAL A 267 19.93 -29.39 -18.71
N TYR A 268 19.75 -28.18 -19.21
CA TYR A 268 20.13 -27.80 -20.58
C TYR A 268 21.56 -27.23 -20.69
N ASN A 269 22.33 -27.27 -19.58
CA ASN A 269 23.73 -26.80 -19.54
C ASN A 269 23.97 -25.45 -20.23
N PRO A 270 23.28 -24.38 -19.81
CA PRO A 270 23.36 -23.06 -20.42
C PRO A 270 24.74 -22.43 -20.24
N TYR A 271 25.10 -21.43 -21.10
CA TYR A 271 26.29 -20.61 -20.91
C TYR A 271 26.15 -19.64 -19.73
N VAL A 272 24.96 -19.11 -19.54
CA VAL A 272 24.61 -18.18 -18.47
C VAL A 272 23.28 -18.63 -17.87
N LEU A 273 23.20 -18.62 -16.54
CA LEU A 273 21.97 -18.85 -15.78
C LEU A 273 22.03 -18.00 -14.53
N ASP A 274 21.26 -16.92 -14.51
CA ASP A 274 21.13 -16.02 -13.37
C ASP A 274 19.67 -15.94 -12.94
N LEU A 275 19.42 -16.12 -11.62
CA LEU A 275 18.13 -15.89 -11.01
C LEU A 275 18.20 -14.56 -10.26
N LEU A 276 17.53 -13.56 -10.80
CA LEU A 276 17.49 -12.20 -10.28
C LEU A 276 16.23 -11.97 -9.48
N PRO A 277 16.27 -11.12 -8.43
CA PRO A 277 15.07 -10.69 -7.75
C PRO A 277 14.22 -9.82 -8.68
N LEU A 278 12.91 -9.90 -8.52
CA LEU A 278 11.95 -8.98 -9.14
C LEU A 278 11.66 -7.83 -8.20
N THR A 279 11.43 -6.64 -8.78
CA THR A 279 10.80 -5.53 -8.06
C THR A 279 9.30 -5.79 -7.91
N LEU A 280 8.67 -5.16 -6.94
CA LEU A 280 7.21 -5.25 -6.79
C LEU A 280 6.47 -4.78 -8.07
N GLU A 281 7.04 -3.80 -8.77
CA GLU A 281 6.52 -3.29 -10.05
C GLU A 281 6.53 -4.37 -11.14
N GLU A 282 7.64 -5.11 -11.28
CA GLU A 282 7.73 -6.21 -12.23
C GLU A 282 6.76 -7.35 -11.87
N ILE A 283 6.68 -7.72 -10.59
CA ILE A 283 5.73 -8.74 -10.11
C ILE A 283 4.29 -8.33 -10.43
N PHE A 284 3.95 -7.08 -10.13
CA PHE A 284 2.63 -6.53 -10.41
C PHE A 284 2.26 -6.67 -11.89
N ILE A 285 3.18 -6.25 -12.78
CA ILE A 285 2.98 -6.34 -14.23
C ILE A 285 2.67 -7.77 -14.65
N TYR A 286 3.51 -8.72 -14.25
CA TYR A 286 3.38 -10.11 -14.72
C TYR A 286 2.21 -10.86 -14.08
N GLU A 287 1.88 -10.58 -12.82
CA GLU A 287 0.67 -11.15 -12.19
C GLU A 287 -0.61 -10.63 -12.85
N MET A 288 -0.64 -9.36 -13.24
CA MET A 288 -1.78 -8.76 -13.94
C MET A 288 -1.92 -9.31 -15.37
N GLU A 289 -0.83 -9.46 -16.14
CA GLU A 289 -0.83 -10.12 -17.45
C GLU A 289 -1.31 -11.57 -17.34
N GLY A 290 -0.79 -12.30 -16.35
CA GLY A 290 -1.20 -13.68 -16.08
C GLY A 290 -2.68 -13.85 -15.72
N ALA A 291 -3.28 -12.82 -15.11
CA ALA A 291 -4.70 -12.76 -14.82
C ALA A 291 -5.56 -12.29 -16.01
N GLY A 292 -4.95 -12.00 -17.17
CA GLY A 292 -5.64 -11.62 -18.39
C GLY A 292 -5.97 -10.12 -18.49
N TYR A 293 -5.35 -9.28 -17.70
CA TYR A 293 -5.53 -7.83 -17.76
C TYR A 293 -4.52 -7.19 -18.71
N ASP A 294 -5.00 -6.30 -19.59
CA ASP A 294 -4.14 -5.47 -20.43
C ASP A 294 -3.51 -4.35 -19.61
N ILE A 295 -2.18 -4.40 -19.46
CA ILE A 295 -1.42 -3.48 -18.58
C ILE A 295 -1.07 -2.17 -19.28
N ALA A 296 -1.15 -2.10 -20.60
CA ALA A 296 -0.82 -0.89 -21.34
C ALA A 296 -1.52 0.39 -20.80
N PRO A 297 -2.76 0.34 -20.29
CA PRO A 297 -3.42 1.49 -19.67
C PRO A 297 -3.01 1.77 -18.21
N ILE A 298 -2.28 0.84 -17.54
CA ILE A 298 -2.00 0.92 -16.09
C ILE A 298 -0.63 1.59 -15.83
N LEU A 299 0.26 1.58 -16.81
CA LEU A 299 1.62 2.13 -16.74
C LEU A 299 1.75 3.57 -17.28
N LEU A 300 0.66 4.14 -17.78
CA LEU A 300 0.54 5.55 -18.21
C LEU A 300 -0.20 6.38 -17.16
#